data_17e4c6f1e66c115c4f4bce3438aeb9d9
#
_entry.id   17e4c6f1e66c115c4f4bce3438aeb9d9
#
_cell.length_a   1.000
_cell.length_b   1.000
_cell.length_c   1.000
_cell.angle_alpha   90.00
_cell.angle_beta   90.00
_cell.angle_gamma   90.00
#
_symmetry.space_group_name_H-M   'P 1'
#
loop_
_entity.id
_entity.type
_entity.pdbx_description
1 polymer ?
#
loop_
_entity_poly.entity_id
_entity_poly.type
_entity_poly.pdbx_seq_one_letter_code
_entity_poly.pdbx_strand_id
1 'polypeptide(L)'
;MIRINDLTVTYRGDHKAIDALSLNVEPGEFVLLTGPSGCGKSTLARCLNGLIPHASQAAMAGEVRVDGVSTTEQTVAQMATRVGLVFQNPSTQLFGSTVDDELAFGPRNLGLPPEEVVERTSFALAATGIGHLRERDTKGLSSGEQQRVAIAAVLSMRPKVLVLDEPTSNLDLKGTKAVLGTLAHLRREYGLTILIIEHRLSEAGALADRVLIMDQGKILLDGATEAIFRQREVLSQLGIRHPEPPHEALSAEIYPEPVPVEQNGLKPLVEMSGVEAGYGSEPVLRDLNLAVRPQEFVALVGDNGAGKTTVARLLAGLLKPQQGDVAWNENLRRLPLGRKVGLLFQNPLQQLFCDTVEEEVAFGPDNFGLRSDGRLETIIGVAGLSELRQRNPFALSVGQQQRVALASILALEPALLILDEPTMGQDWGSLSRVMDFLTSLNGHGQAILLITHDYKLVRRYAQRILLLEDGKVFSVAPGTGPFRRLNKQKERQYEVLSA
;
A
#
# COMPACT_ATOMS: atom_id res chain seq x y z
N MET A 1 -21.67 8.49 -18.62
CA MET A 1 -21.72 7.19 -17.93
C MET A 1 -22.02 7.35 -16.45
N ILE A 2 -21.25 8.15 -15.72
CA ILE A 2 -21.50 8.54 -14.32
C ILE A 2 -21.96 9.98 -14.29
N ARG A 3 -23.00 10.31 -13.54
CA ARG A 3 -23.46 11.68 -13.27
C ARG A 3 -23.72 11.86 -11.79
N ILE A 4 -23.12 12.87 -11.20
CA ILE A 4 -23.25 13.23 -9.80
C ILE A 4 -23.65 14.70 -9.73
N ASN A 5 -24.73 15.01 -8.99
CA ASN A 5 -25.22 16.36 -8.81
C ASN A 5 -25.34 16.66 -7.31
N ASP A 6 -24.59 17.65 -6.84
CA ASP A 6 -24.61 18.18 -5.47
C ASP A 6 -24.57 17.10 -4.37
N LEU A 7 -23.75 16.06 -4.59
CA LEU A 7 -23.62 14.97 -3.64
C LEU A 7 -23.00 15.45 -2.33
N THR A 8 -23.72 15.22 -1.24
CA THR A 8 -23.23 15.41 0.13
C THR A 8 -23.39 14.12 0.91
N VAL A 9 -22.34 13.67 1.57
CA VAL A 9 -22.34 12.46 2.41
C VAL A 9 -21.80 12.80 3.79
N THR A 10 -22.63 12.51 4.81
CA THR A 10 -22.30 12.77 6.21
C THR A 10 -22.33 11.47 7.00
N TYR A 11 -21.24 11.13 7.66
CA TYR A 11 -21.17 10.02 8.62
C TYR A 11 -21.64 10.46 10.01
N ARG A 12 -21.81 9.51 10.94
CA ARG A 12 -22.16 9.81 12.33
C ARG A 12 -21.19 10.84 12.93
N GLY A 13 -21.74 11.82 13.68
CA GLY A 13 -20.96 12.89 14.31
C GLY A 13 -20.70 14.10 13.41
N ASP A 14 -21.59 14.37 12.45
CA ASP A 14 -21.61 15.54 11.55
C ASP A 14 -20.34 15.68 10.66
N HIS A 15 -19.57 14.62 10.52
CA HIS A 15 -18.41 14.64 9.63
C HIS A 15 -18.85 14.50 8.17
N LYS A 16 -18.78 15.59 7.42
CA LYS A 16 -19.01 15.59 5.97
C LYS A 16 -17.81 15.00 5.24
N ALA A 17 -17.98 13.79 4.71
CA ALA A 17 -16.97 13.12 3.90
C ALA A 17 -17.00 13.58 2.43
N ILE A 18 -18.16 14.01 1.94
CA ILE A 18 -18.36 14.64 0.63
C ILE A 18 -19.26 15.86 0.84
N ASP A 19 -18.94 16.99 0.19
CA ASP A 19 -19.63 18.26 0.37
C ASP A 19 -19.95 18.91 -0.99
N ALA A 20 -21.23 18.82 -1.40
CA ALA A 20 -21.78 19.38 -2.64
C ALA A 20 -20.94 19.03 -3.91
N LEU A 21 -20.52 17.78 -4.05
CA LEU A 21 -19.67 17.32 -5.15
C LEU A 21 -20.53 17.07 -6.39
N SER A 22 -20.11 17.66 -7.53
CA SER A 22 -20.70 17.40 -8.85
C SER A 22 -19.64 16.88 -9.80
N LEU A 23 -19.96 15.83 -10.59
CA LEU A 23 -19.02 15.16 -11.48
C LEU A 23 -19.75 14.47 -12.63
N ASN A 24 -19.20 14.55 -13.84
CA ASN A 24 -19.60 13.75 -14.98
C ASN A 24 -18.42 12.91 -15.49
N VAL A 25 -18.67 11.62 -15.79
CA VAL A 25 -17.69 10.74 -16.45
C VAL A 25 -18.35 10.15 -17.69
N GLU A 26 -17.66 10.25 -18.81
CA GLU A 26 -18.16 9.78 -20.09
C GLU A 26 -17.97 8.26 -20.27
N PRO A 27 -18.75 7.62 -21.18
CA PRO A 27 -18.54 6.20 -21.50
C PRO A 27 -17.14 5.93 -22.05
N GLY A 28 -16.47 4.88 -21.54
CA GLY A 28 -15.12 4.45 -21.97
C GLY A 28 -13.98 5.37 -21.48
N GLU A 29 -14.27 6.37 -20.64
CA GLU A 29 -13.26 7.24 -20.04
C GLU A 29 -12.47 6.49 -18.95
N PHE A 30 -11.15 6.69 -18.91
CA PHE A 30 -10.29 6.24 -17.83
C PHE A 30 -9.96 7.44 -16.93
N VAL A 31 -10.56 7.48 -15.75
CA VAL A 31 -10.43 8.59 -14.81
C VAL A 31 -9.59 8.17 -13.61
N LEU A 32 -8.55 8.94 -13.31
CA LEU A 32 -7.75 8.79 -12.10
C LEU A 32 -8.22 9.79 -11.04
N LEU A 33 -8.70 9.30 -9.91
CA LEU A 33 -9.05 10.09 -8.74
C LEU A 33 -7.95 9.99 -7.69
N THR A 34 -7.43 11.13 -7.26
CA THR A 34 -6.41 11.19 -6.19
C THR A 34 -6.69 12.33 -5.21
N GLY A 35 -5.94 12.38 -4.12
CA GLY A 35 -6.09 13.38 -3.07
C GLY A 35 -5.58 12.87 -1.73
N PRO A 36 -5.47 13.73 -0.70
CA PRO A 36 -5.04 13.34 0.64
C PRO A 36 -5.86 12.20 1.24
N SER A 37 -5.29 11.47 2.19
CA SER A 37 -6.01 10.44 2.94
C SER A 37 -7.17 11.08 3.73
N GLY A 38 -8.34 10.42 3.69
CA GLY A 38 -9.54 10.90 4.38
C GLY A 38 -10.33 11.99 3.64
N CYS A 39 -9.94 12.43 2.44
CA CYS A 39 -10.66 13.46 1.68
C CYS A 39 -11.98 13.00 1.03
N GLY A 40 -12.38 11.70 1.17
CA GLY A 40 -13.68 11.21 0.71
C GLY A 40 -13.67 10.29 -0.51
N LYS A 41 -12.50 9.90 -1.07
CA LYS A 41 -12.38 9.07 -2.29
C LYS A 41 -13.12 7.74 -2.20
N SER A 42 -12.84 6.95 -1.15
CA SER A 42 -13.51 5.65 -0.92
C SER A 42 -15.00 5.82 -0.61
N THR A 43 -15.41 6.95 -0.02
CA THR A 43 -16.82 7.30 0.18
C THR A 43 -17.50 7.50 -1.17
N LEU A 44 -16.87 8.23 -2.08
CA LEU A 44 -17.36 8.42 -3.45
C LEU A 44 -17.51 7.08 -4.18
N ALA A 45 -16.50 6.20 -4.10
CA ALA A 45 -16.56 4.87 -4.69
C ALA A 45 -17.76 4.05 -4.19
N ARG A 46 -18.05 4.12 -2.88
CA ARG A 46 -19.20 3.43 -2.27
C ARG A 46 -20.56 4.04 -2.65
N CYS A 47 -20.62 5.33 -2.98
CA CYS A 47 -21.84 5.95 -3.50
C CYS A 47 -22.15 5.47 -4.92
N LEU A 48 -21.11 5.25 -5.74
CA LEU A 48 -21.27 4.82 -7.14
C LEU A 48 -21.86 3.41 -7.28
N ASN A 49 -21.56 2.51 -6.35
CA ASN A 49 -22.10 1.14 -6.39
C ASN A 49 -23.30 0.91 -5.45
N GLY A 50 -23.83 1.97 -4.82
CA GLY A 50 -25.00 1.91 -3.96
C GLY A 50 -24.74 1.37 -2.55
N LEU A 51 -23.51 1.10 -2.13
CA LEU A 51 -23.21 0.75 -0.74
C LEU A 51 -23.57 1.89 0.22
N ILE A 52 -23.45 3.12 -0.24
CA ILE A 52 -24.06 4.30 0.40
C ILE A 52 -25.22 4.73 -0.48
N PRO A 53 -26.44 4.85 0.06
CA PRO A 53 -26.83 4.77 1.48
C PRO A 53 -27.24 3.38 1.97
N HIS A 54 -27.33 2.35 1.13
CA HIS A 54 -28.06 1.10 1.45
C HIS A 54 -27.38 0.18 2.47
N ALA A 55 -26.05 0.13 2.51
CA ALA A 55 -25.29 -0.77 3.39
C ALA A 55 -24.39 -0.01 4.39
N SER A 56 -24.48 1.30 4.45
CA SER A 56 -23.67 2.14 5.34
C SER A 56 -24.56 3.09 6.14
N GLN A 57 -24.17 3.36 7.39
CA GLN A 57 -24.86 4.32 8.26
C GLN A 57 -24.38 5.76 7.95
N ALA A 58 -24.51 6.19 6.69
CA ALA A 58 -24.21 7.54 6.26
C ALA A 58 -25.44 8.18 5.66
N ALA A 59 -25.68 9.46 5.99
CA ALA A 59 -26.70 10.26 5.33
C ALA A 59 -26.17 10.74 3.97
N MET A 60 -26.99 10.58 2.93
CA MET A 60 -26.67 10.98 1.57
C MET A 60 -27.72 11.97 1.06
N ALA A 61 -27.27 13.10 0.51
CA ALA A 61 -28.12 14.08 -0.20
C ALA A 61 -27.51 14.35 -1.58
N GLY A 62 -28.34 14.87 -2.50
CA GLY A 62 -27.94 15.00 -3.91
C GLY A 62 -28.26 13.73 -4.71
N GLU A 63 -27.77 13.66 -5.93
CA GLU A 63 -28.09 12.58 -6.86
C GLU A 63 -26.83 11.92 -7.44
N VAL A 64 -26.82 10.58 -7.48
CA VAL A 64 -25.80 9.78 -8.17
C VAL A 64 -26.50 8.86 -9.16
N ARG A 65 -26.16 9.00 -10.45
CA ARG A 65 -26.64 8.12 -11.52
C ARG A 65 -25.47 7.42 -12.20
N VAL A 66 -25.62 6.14 -12.43
CA VAL A 66 -24.70 5.35 -13.24
C VAL A 66 -25.48 4.62 -14.33
N ASP A 67 -25.04 4.77 -15.57
CA ASP A 67 -25.74 4.24 -16.76
C ASP A 67 -27.22 4.68 -16.78
N GLY A 68 -27.49 5.94 -16.40
CA GLY A 68 -28.82 6.53 -16.36
C GLY A 68 -29.70 6.13 -15.17
N VAL A 69 -29.24 5.25 -14.29
CA VAL A 69 -30.00 4.71 -13.15
C VAL A 69 -29.51 5.33 -11.84
N SER A 70 -30.45 5.75 -10.98
CA SER A 70 -30.14 6.30 -9.66
C SER A 70 -29.66 5.21 -8.70
N THR A 71 -28.55 5.45 -7.99
CA THR A 71 -28.00 4.49 -7.01
C THR A 71 -28.86 4.36 -5.76
N THR A 72 -29.72 5.33 -5.47
CA THR A 72 -30.65 5.29 -4.33
C THR A 72 -31.94 4.52 -4.63
N GLU A 73 -32.27 4.32 -5.92
CA GLU A 73 -33.48 3.62 -6.34
C GLU A 73 -33.25 2.12 -6.61
N GLN A 74 -32.01 1.69 -6.62
CA GLN A 74 -31.63 0.29 -6.91
C GLN A 74 -31.02 -0.36 -5.68
N THR A 75 -31.21 -1.67 -5.54
CA THR A 75 -30.50 -2.45 -4.53
C THR A 75 -29.00 -2.57 -4.87
N VAL A 76 -28.18 -2.84 -3.88
CA VAL A 76 -26.74 -3.08 -4.08
C VAL A 76 -26.48 -4.20 -5.09
N ALA A 77 -27.29 -5.27 -5.07
CA ALA A 77 -27.17 -6.39 -6.02
C ALA A 77 -27.47 -5.96 -7.47
N GLN A 78 -28.47 -5.10 -7.67
CA GLN A 78 -28.76 -4.54 -8.99
C GLN A 78 -27.68 -3.57 -9.45
N MET A 79 -27.14 -2.76 -8.54
CA MET A 79 -26.00 -1.88 -8.86
C MET A 79 -24.75 -2.65 -9.20
N ALA A 80 -24.49 -3.80 -8.60
CA ALA A 80 -23.32 -4.64 -8.88
C ALA A 80 -23.25 -5.14 -10.35
N THR A 81 -24.39 -5.19 -11.06
CA THR A 81 -24.40 -5.49 -12.52
C THR A 81 -24.09 -4.27 -13.40
N ARG A 82 -23.95 -3.08 -12.82
CA ARG A 82 -23.62 -1.83 -13.52
C ARG A 82 -22.27 -1.28 -13.13
N VAL A 83 -21.96 -1.36 -11.83
CA VAL A 83 -20.72 -0.85 -11.22
C VAL A 83 -20.03 -1.97 -10.47
N GLY A 84 -18.91 -2.40 -11.00
CA GLY A 84 -18.00 -3.28 -10.30
C GLY A 84 -17.10 -2.47 -9.36
N LEU A 85 -17.11 -2.78 -8.07
CA LEU A 85 -16.23 -2.17 -7.08
C LEU A 85 -15.18 -3.17 -6.61
N VAL A 86 -13.92 -2.80 -6.75
CA VAL A 86 -12.76 -3.55 -6.23
C VAL A 86 -12.19 -2.77 -5.06
N PHE A 87 -12.12 -3.40 -3.88
CA PHE A 87 -11.63 -2.78 -2.65
C PHE A 87 -10.10 -2.77 -2.59
N GLN A 88 -9.54 -1.91 -1.75
CA GLN A 88 -8.11 -1.75 -1.51
C GLN A 88 -7.42 -3.04 -1.10
N ASN A 89 -8.07 -3.86 -0.27
CA ASN A 89 -7.54 -5.16 0.16
C ASN A 89 -8.33 -6.31 -0.49
N PRO A 90 -7.79 -6.95 -1.53
CA PRO A 90 -8.49 -8.04 -2.22
C PRO A 90 -8.78 -9.23 -1.31
N SER A 91 -7.93 -9.53 -0.32
CA SER A 91 -8.13 -10.68 0.57
C SER A 91 -9.40 -10.56 1.44
N THR A 92 -9.91 -9.35 1.65
CA THR A 92 -11.19 -9.13 2.37
C THR A 92 -12.41 -9.24 1.46
N GLN A 93 -12.20 -9.30 0.15
CA GLN A 93 -13.25 -9.40 -0.85
C GLN A 93 -13.43 -10.84 -1.37
N LEU A 94 -12.39 -11.69 -1.27
CA LEU A 94 -12.40 -13.05 -1.77
C LEU A 94 -12.96 -14.02 -0.72
N PHE A 95 -14.03 -14.74 -1.06
CA PHE A 95 -14.73 -15.69 -0.19
C PHE A 95 -14.67 -17.14 -0.71
N GLY A 96 -14.53 -17.33 -2.02
CA GLY A 96 -14.47 -18.63 -2.67
C GLY A 96 -13.24 -19.43 -2.27
N SER A 97 -13.38 -20.75 -2.15
CA SER A 97 -12.25 -21.65 -1.90
C SER A 97 -11.30 -21.70 -3.10
N THR A 98 -11.86 -21.74 -4.29
CA THR A 98 -11.11 -21.69 -5.55
C THR A 98 -11.40 -20.41 -6.33
N VAL A 99 -10.55 -20.10 -7.29
CA VAL A 99 -10.78 -18.96 -8.21
C VAL A 99 -12.08 -19.14 -8.98
N ASP A 100 -12.39 -20.35 -9.46
CA ASP A 100 -13.64 -20.63 -10.19
C ASP A 100 -14.88 -20.39 -9.31
N ASP A 101 -14.85 -20.82 -8.04
CA ASP A 101 -15.94 -20.57 -7.09
C ASP A 101 -16.11 -19.07 -6.81
N GLU A 102 -15.02 -18.35 -6.67
CA GLU A 102 -15.04 -16.91 -6.44
C GLU A 102 -15.71 -16.16 -7.60
N LEU A 103 -15.32 -16.48 -8.84
CA LEU A 103 -15.89 -15.84 -10.02
C LEU A 103 -17.35 -16.21 -10.25
N ALA A 104 -17.73 -17.45 -9.89
CA ALA A 104 -19.10 -17.94 -10.01
C ALA A 104 -20.04 -17.37 -8.93
N PHE A 105 -19.51 -16.87 -7.81
CA PHE A 105 -20.28 -16.42 -6.66
C PHE A 105 -21.31 -15.32 -7.02
N GLY A 106 -20.87 -14.26 -7.67
CA GLY A 106 -21.75 -13.16 -8.08
C GLY A 106 -22.87 -13.60 -9.04
N PRO A 107 -22.54 -14.23 -10.19
CA PRO A 107 -23.52 -14.74 -11.15
C PRO A 107 -24.53 -15.74 -10.55
N ARG A 108 -24.09 -16.65 -9.65
CA ARG A 108 -24.99 -17.57 -8.93
C ARG A 108 -25.96 -16.82 -8.02
N ASN A 109 -25.51 -15.81 -7.30
CA ASN A 109 -26.36 -14.98 -6.43
C ASN A 109 -27.38 -14.13 -7.20
N LEU A 110 -27.11 -13.85 -8.48
CA LEU A 110 -28.11 -13.24 -9.38
C LEU A 110 -29.15 -14.24 -9.87
N GLY A 111 -29.03 -15.53 -9.56
CA GLY A 111 -29.94 -16.57 -10.02
C GLY A 111 -29.77 -16.91 -11.49
N LEU A 112 -28.60 -16.68 -12.09
CA LEU A 112 -28.34 -16.97 -13.49
C LEU A 112 -28.29 -18.50 -13.75
N PRO A 113 -28.71 -18.94 -14.94
CA PRO A 113 -28.59 -20.35 -15.32
C PRO A 113 -27.15 -20.87 -15.26
N PRO A 114 -26.92 -22.14 -14.91
CA PRO A 114 -25.57 -22.69 -14.79
C PRO A 114 -24.69 -22.48 -16.03
N GLU A 115 -25.25 -22.57 -17.22
CA GLU A 115 -24.55 -22.36 -18.49
C GLU A 115 -24.03 -20.89 -18.61
N GLU A 116 -24.85 -19.92 -18.22
CA GLU A 116 -24.47 -18.51 -18.22
C GLU A 116 -23.42 -18.21 -17.15
N VAL A 117 -23.50 -18.87 -15.99
CA VAL A 117 -22.46 -18.75 -14.93
C VAL A 117 -21.11 -19.20 -15.50
N VAL A 118 -21.07 -20.37 -16.19
CA VAL A 118 -19.82 -20.90 -16.79
C VAL A 118 -19.32 -19.99 -17.91
N GLU A 119 -20.19 -19.43 -18.74
CA GLU A 119 -19.82 -18.47 -19.79
C GLU A 119 -19.18 -17.22 -19.19
N ARG A 120 -19.81 -16.61 -18.17
CA ARG A 120 -19.33 -15.38 -17.51
C ARG A 120 -18.02 -15.59 -16.76
N THR A 121 -17.86 -16.71 -16.06
CA THR A 121 -16.58 -17.08 -15.40
C THR A 121 -15.47 -17.27 -16.42
N SER A 122 -15.72 -18.00 -17.49
CA SER A 122 -14.73 -18.23 -18.54
C SER A 122 -14.33 -16.94 -19.25
N PHE A 123 -15.30 -16.06 -19.53
CA PHE A 123 -15.05 -14.71 -20.04
C PHE A 123 -14.15 -13.90 -19.09
N ALA A 124 -14.48 -13.86 -17.80
CA ALA A 124 -13.72 -13.06 -16.83
C ALA A 124 -12.27 -13.57 -16.66
N LEU A 125 -12.08 -14.91 -16.65
CA LEU A 125 -10.75 -15.53 -16.61
C LEU A 125 -9.91 -15.15 -17.84
N ALA A 126 -10.51 -15.21 -19.03
CA ALA A 126 -9.83 -14.85 -20.27
C ALA A 126 -9.49 -13.35 -20.33
N ALA A 127 -10.46 -12.49 -20.03
CA ALA A 127 -10.31 -11.02 -20.08
C ALA A 127 -9.26 -10.48 -19.10
N THR A 128 -9.03 -11.17 -17.97
CA THR A 128 -8.02 -10.78 -16.97
C THR A 128 -6.71 -11.58 -17.10
N GLY A 129 -6.63 -12.53 -18.03
CA GLY A 129 -5.43 -13.34 -18.26
C GLY A 129 -5.05 -14.27 -17.10
N ILE A 130 -6.04 -14.73 -16.32
CA ILE A 130 -5.81 -15.60 -15.15
C ILE A 130 -6.37 -17.01 -15.30
N GLY A 131 -6.62 -17.47 -16.54
CA GLY A 131 -7.17 -18.80 -16.79
C GLY A 131 -6.39 -19.95 -16.16
N HIS A 132 -5.07 -19.80 -16.04
CA HIS A 132 -4.16 -20.76 -15.38
C HIS A 132 -4.36 -20.86 -13.86
N LEU A 133 -5.11 -19.94 -13.25
CA LEU A 133 -5.38 -19.94 -11.80
C LEU A 133 -6.74 -20.55 -11.46
N ARG A 134 -7.55 -20.96 -12.44
CA ARG A 134 -8.95 -21.34 -12.28
C ARG A 134 -9.22 -22.26 -11.09
N GLU A 135 -8.40 -23.32 -10.93
CA GLU A 135 -8.58 -24.34 -9.89
C GLU A 135 -7.74 -24.06 -8.62
N ARG A 136 -6.98 -22.96 -8.59
CA ARG A 136 -6.13 -22.62 -7.45
C ARG A 136 -6.95 -22.12 -6.26
N ASP A 137 -6.46 -22.44 -5.06
CA ASP A 137 -6.97 -21.90 -3.80
C ASP A 137 -6.69 -20.37 -3.75
N THR A 138 -7.72 -19.60 -3.46
CA THR A 138 -7.64 -18.13 -3.37
C THR A 138 -6.68 -17.63 -2.31
N LYS A 139 -6.51 -18.39 -1.21
CA LYS A 139 -5.60 -18.05 -0.11
C LYS A 139 -4.13 -18.29 -0.45
N GLY A 140 -3.85 -19.18 -1.40
CA GLY A 140 -2.50 -19.50 -1.85
C GLY A 140 -1.96 -18.60 -2.96
N LEU A 141 -2.72 -17.57 -3.35
CA LEU A 141 -2.34 -16.64 -4.43
C LEU A 141 -1.46 -15.50 -3.91
N SER A 142 -0.55 -15.03 -4.75
CA SER A 142 0.18 -13.78 -4.53
C SER A 142 -0.78 -12.57 -4.51
N SER A 143 -0.38 -11.46 -3.87
CA SER A 143 -1.22 -10.25 -3.80
C SER A 143 -1.65 -9.75 -5.17
N GLY A 144 -0.77 -9.81 -6.18
CA GLY A 144 -1.10 -9.41 -7.56
C GLY A 144 -2.06 -10.38 -8.25
N GLU A 145 -1.97 -11.68 -7.97
CA GLU A 145 -2.94 -12.67 -8.44
C GLU A 145 -4.30 -12.47 -7.76
N GLN A 146 -4.32 -12.28 -6.42
CA GLN A 146 -5.56 -11.98 -5.67
C GLN A 146 -6.24 -10.73 -6.22
N GLN A 147 -5.50 -9.69 -6.54
CA GLN A 147 -6.05 -8.46 -7.12
C GLN A 147 -6.69 -8.72 -8.49
N ARG A 148 -6.04 -9.49 -9.37
CA ARG A 148 -6.62 -9.84 -10.67
C ARG A 148 -7.82 -10.76 -10.54
N VAL A 149 -7.84 -11.66 -9.54
CA VAL A 149 -9.01 -12.49 -9.22
C VAL A 149 -10.17 -11.62 -8.74
N ALA A 150 -9.94 -10.63 -7.86
CA ALA A 150 -10.98 -9.70 -7.42
C ALA A 150 -11.55 -8.88 -8.59
N ILE A 151 -10.70 -8.42 -9.53
CA ILE A 151 -11.14 -7.76 -10.76
C ILE A 151 -11.97 -8.73 -11.62
N ALA A 152 -11.53 -9.96 -11.79
CA ALA A 152 -12.26 -10.97 -12.57
C ALA A 152 -13.60 -11.34 -11.94
N ALA A 153 -13.67 -11.48 -10.61
CA ALA A 153 -14.91 -11.77 -9.89
C ALA A 153 -15.94 -10.66 -10.09
N VAL A 154 -15.52 -9.40 -10.05
CA VAL A 154 -16.38 -8.26 -10.35
C VAL A 154 -16.78 -8.25 -11.84
N LEU A 155 -15.84 -8.55 -12.75
CA LEU A 155 -16.07 -8.56 -14.19
C LEU A 155 -17.05 -9.66 -14.63
N SER A 156 -17.14 -10.78 -13.88
CA SER A 156 -18.13 -11.86 -14.13
C SER A 156 -19.57 -11.38 -14.03
N MET A 157 -19.82 -10.26 -13.31
CA MET A 157 -21.13 -9.60 -13.24
C MET A 157 -21.46 -8.76 -14.49
N ARG A 158 -20.49 -8.59 -15.42
CA ARG A 158 -20.60 -7.78 -16.65
C ARG A 158 -20.95 -6.30 -16.39
N PRO A 159 -20.26 -5.60 -15.47
CA PRO A 159 -20.49 -4.19 -15.23
C PRO A 159 -20.07 -3.34 -16.43
N LYS A 160 -20.65 -2.14 -16.57
CA LYS A 160 -20.23 -1.14 -17.55
C LYS A 160 -19.18 -0.17 -17.00
N VAL A 161 -19.15 -0.03 -15.69
CA VAL A 161 -18.21 0.81 -14.94
C VAL A 161 -17.42 -0.04 -13.97
N LEU A 162 -16.12 0.15 -13.95
CA LEU A 162 -15.22 -0.47 -12.98
C LEU A 162 -14.64 0.63 -12.08
N VAL A 163 -14.88 0.54 -10.79
CA VAL A 163 -14.33 1.42 -9.77
C VAL A 163 -13.33 0.63 -8.94
N LEU A 164 -12.10 1.12 -8.82
CA LEU A 164 -11.04 0.44 -8.07
C LEU A 164 -10.50 1.39 -7.01
N ASP A 165 -10.53 0.95 -5.76
CA ASP A 165 -10.02 1.72 -4.62
C ASP A 165 -8.61 1.23 -4.26
N GLU A 166 -7.59 1.98 -4.66
CA GLU A 166 -6.16 1.72 -4.46
C GLU A 166 -5.70 0.29 -4.86
N PRO A 167 -6.02 -0.17 -6.09
CA PRO A 167 -5.78 -1.58 -6.48
C PRO A 167 -4.31 -1.96 -6.56
N THR A 168 -3.37 -1.00 -6.51
CA THR A 168 -1.93 -1.28 -6.62
C THR A 168 -1.16 -1.02 -5.33
N SER A 169 -1.82 -0.58 -4.25
CA SER A 169 -1.18 -0.14 -3.00
C SER A 169 -0.28 -1.21 -2.36
N ASN A 170 -0.66 -2.50 -2.47
CA ASN A 170 0.02 -3.64 -1.85
C ASN A 170 0.87 -4.46 -2.84
N LEU A 171 1.10 -3.93 -4.04
CA LEU A 171 1.75 -4.66 -5.11
C LEU A 171 3.19 -4.17 -5.33
N ASP A 172 4.08 -5.10 -5.65
CA ASP A 172 5.37 -4.78 -6.22
C ASP A 172 5.22 -4.21 -7.65
N LEU A 173 6.31 -3.77 -8.25
CA LEU A 173 6.27 -3.17 -9.59
C LEU A 173 5.72 -4.13 -10.66
N LYS A 174 6.03 -5.43 -10.56
CA LYS A 174 5.55 -6.46 -11.48
C LYS A 174 4.03 -6.65 -11.35
N GLY A 175 3.54 -6.79 -10.13
CA GLY A 175 2.11 -6.88 -9.84
C GLY A 175 1.34 -5.63 -10.28
N THR A 176 1.90 -4.45 -10.01
CA THR A 176 1.33 -3.17 -10.45
C THR A 176 1.19 -3.10 -11.96
N LYS A 177 2.26 -3.41 -12.71
CA LYS A 177 2.21 -3.45 -14.19
C LYS A 177 1.20 -4.46 -14.71
N ALA A 178 1.10 -5.63 -14.10
CA ALA A 178 0.14 -6.67 -14.49
C ALA A 178 -1.32 -6.21 -14.29
N VAL A 179 -1.63 -5.62 -13.15
CA VAL A 179 -2.99 -5.09 -12.86
C VAL A 179 -3.33 -3.92 -13.80
N LEU A 180 -2.46 -2.94 -13.94
CA LEU A 180 -2.68 -1.79 -14.83
C LEU A 180 -2.77 -2.23 -16.30
N GLY A 181 -1.96 -3.18 -16.74
CA GLY A 181 -2.06 -3.79 -18.05
C GLY A 181 -3.41 -4.47 -18.30
N THR A 182 -3.94 -5.19 -17.29
CA THR A 182 -5.29 -5.76 -17.33
C THR A 182 -6.35 -4.67 -17.50
N LEU A 183 -6.27 -3.57 -16.74
CA LEU A 183 -7.24 -2.46 -16.84
C LEU A 183 -7.18 -1.78 -18.22
N ALA A 184 -5.99 -1.56 -18.75
CA ALA A 184 -5.82 -1.00 -20.11
C ALA A 184 -6.42 -1.92 -21.17
N HIS A 185 -6.23 -3.24 -21.06
CA HIS A 185 -6.83 -4.24 -21.93
C HIS A 185 -8.37 -4.23 -21.84
N LEU A 186 -8.92 -4.25 -20.62
CA LEU A 186 -10.37 -4.23 -20.39
C LEU A 186 -11.01 -2.96 -20.98
N ARG A 187 -10.38 -1.80 -20.85
CA ARG A 187 -10.86 -0.58 -21.48
C ARG A 187 -10.85 -0.66 -23.00
N ARG A 188 -9.73 -1.08 -23.59
CA ARG A 188 -9.54 -1.08 -25.05
C ARG A 188 -10.44 -2.10 -25.75
N GLU A 189 -10.53 -3.32 -25.23
CA GLU A 189 -11.25 -4.40 -25.90
C GLU A 189 -12.74 -4.44 -25.56
N TYR A 190 -13.12 -4.00 -24.35
CA TYR A 190 -14.51 -4.10 -23.86
C TYR A 190 -15.18 -2.75 -23.64
N GLY A 191 -14.48 -1.65 -23.89
CA GLY A 191 -15.04 -0.29 -23.76
C GLY A 191 -15.47 0.09 -22.34
N LEU A 192 -14.90 -0.54 -21.31
CA LEU A 192 -15.25 -0.27 -19.92
C LEU A 192 -14.89 1.15 -19.52
N THR A 193 -15.77 1.81 -18.80
CA THR A 193 -15.48 3.05 -18.08
C THR A 193 -14.76 2.71 -16.80
N ILE A 194 -13.62 3.32 -16.54
CA ILE A 194 -12.77 3.01 -15.38
C ILE A 194 -12.57 4.24 -14.53
N LEU A 195 -12.89 4.14 -13.23
CA LEU A 195 -12.51 5.12 -12.22
C LEU A 195 -11.53 4.44 -11.25
N ILE A 196 -10.28 4.82 -11.29
CA ILE A 196 -9.25 4.31 -10.40
C ILE A 196 -8.88 5.35 -9.35
N ILE A 197 -8.93 4.98 -8.09
CA ILE A 197 -8.41 5.77 -6.97
C ILE A 197 -6.99 5.31 -6.72
N GLU A 198 -6.00 6.21 -6.82
CA GLU A 198 -4.60 5.85 -6.65
C GLU A 198 -3.75 7.00 -6.09
N HIS A 199 -2.70 6.62 -5.35
CA HIS A 199 -1.64 7.51 -4.90
C HIS A 199 -0.36 7.41 -5.76
N ARG A 200 -0.21 6.35 -6.54
CA ARG A 200 0.92 6.11 -7.47
C ARG A 200 0.62 6.71 -8.83
N LEU A 201 0.75 8.03 -8.92
CA LEU A 201 0.30 8.79 -10.09
C LEU A 201 1.09 8.52 -11.37
N SER A 202 2.37 8.11 -11.26
CA SER A 202 3.22 7.88 -12.43
C SER A 202 2.72 6.72 -13.29
N GLU A 203 2.35 5.63 -12.64
CA GLU A 203 1.93 4.40 -13.31
C GLU A 203 0.46 4.49 -13.78
N ALA A 204 -0.45 4.90 -12.88
CA ALA A 204 -1.87 5.00 -13.21
C ALA A 204 -2.17 6.17 -14.15
N GLY A 205 -1.46 7.29 -14.01
CA GLY A 205 -1.63 8.46 -14.86
C GLY A 205 -1.25 8.24 -16.32
N ALA A 206 -0.33 7.28 -16.60
CA ALA A 206 0.01 6.92 -17.97
C ALA A 206 -1.18 6.30 -18.75
N LEU A 207 -2.20 5.81 -18.05
CA LEU A 207 -3.41 5.21 -18.63
C LEU A 207 -4.62 6.14 -18.58
N ALA A 208 -4.58 7.18 -17.73
CA ALA A 208 -5.71 8.05 -17.48
C ALA A 208 -5.84 9.14 -18.55
N ASP A 209 -7.05 9.35 -19.06
CA ASP A 209 -7.40 10.48 -19.92
C ASP A 209 -7.51 11.76 -19.08
N ARG A 210 -8.02 11.61 -17.87
CA ARG A 210 -8.42 12.68 -16.98
C ARG A 210 -8.05 12.38 -15.53
N VAL A 211 -7.58 13.40 -14.83
CA VAL A 211 -7.24 13.33 -13.42
C VAL A 211 -8.14 14.25 -12.61
N LEU A 212 -8.71 13.72 -11.54
CA LEU A 212 -9.48 14.43 -10.54
C LEU A 212 -8.67 14.50 -9.25
N ILE A 213 -8.54 15.71 -8.70
CA ILE A 213 -7.95 15.89 -7.37
C ILE A 213 -9.05 16.27 -6.40
N MET A 214 -9.21 15.42 -5.39
CA MET A 214 -10.20 15.60 -4.35
C MET A 214 -9.53 16.06 -3.05
N ASP A 215 -10.10 17.09 -2.42
CA ASP A 215 -9.71 17.51 -1.07
C ASP A 215 -10.95 17.98 -0.30
N GLN A 216 -10.98 17.68 1.01
CA GLN A 216 -12.07 18.05 1.93
C GLN A 216 -13.48 17.79 1.38
N GLY A 217 -13.68 16.65 0.73
CA GLY A 217 -14.98 16.25 0.20
C GLY A 217 -15.38 16.89 -1.13
N LYS A 218 -14.49 17.67 -1.77
CA LYS A 218 -14.75 18.40 -3.03
C LYS A 218 -13.75 18.03 -4.12
N ILE A 219 -14.17 18.13 -5.38
CA ILE A 219 -13.22 18.09 -6.50
C ILE A 219 -12.57 19.48 -6.59
N LEU A 220 -11.27 19.52 -6.32
CA LEU A 220 -10.47 20.75 -6.36
C LEU A 220 -9.94 21.04 -7.76
N LEU A 221 -9.46 19.99 -8.44
CA LEU A 221 -8.95 20.09 -9.82
C LEU A 221 -9.56 18.95 -10.64
N ASP A 222 -9.83 19.27 -11.90
CA ASP A 222 -10.41 18.38 -12.89
C ASP A 222 -9.88 18.73 -14.27
N GLY A 223 -9.25 17.80 -14.96
CA GLY A 223 -8.68 18.07 -16.28
C GLY A 223 -7.85 16.92 -16.84
N ALA A 224 -7.37 17.15 -18.06
CA ALA A 224 -6.47 16.23 -18.75
C ALA A 224 -5.23 15.94 -17.91
N THR A 225 -4.77 14.68 -17.91
CA THR A 225 -3.67 14.19 -17.08
C THR A 225 -2.44 15.08 -17.11
N GLU A 226 -1.98 15.45 -18.31
CA GLU A 226 -0.80 16.31 -18.45
C GLU A 226 -0.98 17.71 -17.86
N ALA A 227 -2.18 18.29 -17.99
CA ALA A 227 -2.48 19.62 -17.46
C ALA A 227 -2.46 19.65 -15.94
N ILE A 228 -3.02 18.62 -15.30
CA ILE A 228 -3.01 18.48 -13.84
C ILE A 228 -1.60 18.20 -13.33
N PHE A 229 -0.84 17.30 -13.97
CA PHE A 229 0.50 16.94 -13.53
C PHE A 229 1.54 18.08 -13.69
N ARG A 230 1.25 19.10 -14.48
CA ARG A 230 2.08 20.34 -14.54
C ARG A 230 1.91 21.24 -13.31
N GLN A 231 0.85 21.08 -12.52
CA GLN A 231 0.55 21.92 -11.36
C GLN A 231 1.33 21.47 -10.11
N ARG A 232 2.65 21.43 -10.20
CA ARG A 232 3.56 20.88 -9.17
C ARG A 232 3.35 21.48 -7.78
N GLU A 233 3.19 22.80 -7.72
CA GLU A 233 3.03 23.52 -6.45
C GLU A 233 1.74 23.13 -5.73
N VAL A 234 0.62 23.05 -6.46
CA VAL A 234 -0.67 22.64 -5.91
C VAL A 234 -0.63 21.20 -5.41
N LEU A 235 -0.06 20.27 -6.21
CA LEU A 235 0.11 18.87 -5.81
C LEU A 235 0.94 18.76 -4.53
N SER A 236 2.04 19.52 -4.45
CA SER A 236 2.93 19.53 -3.28
C SER A 236 2.21 20.07 -2.02
N GLN A 237 1.47 21.19 -2.15
CA GLN A 237 0.69 21.79 -1.05
C GLN A 237 -0.37 20.81 -0.51
N LEU A 238 -0.98 20.00 -1.37
CA LEU A 238 -1.94 18.97 -1.00
C LEU A 238 -1.29 17.68 -0.47
N GLY A 239 0.04 17.62 -0.38
CA GLY A 239 0.75 16.42 0.02
C GLY A 239 0.60 15.26 -0.99
N ILE A 240 0.32 15.57 -2.25
CA ILE A 240 0.21 14.61 -3.33
C ILE A 240 1.59 14.45 -4.00
N ARG A 241 2.03 13.20 -4.13
CA ARG A 241 3.32 12.90 -4.75
C ARG A 241 3.29 13.26 -6.22
N HIS A 242 4.22 14.14 -6.63
CA HIS A 242 4.34 14.49 -8.03
C HIS A 242 4.68 13.26 -8.89
N PRO A 243 3.99 13.03 -10.02
CA PRO A 243 4.38 12.01 -10.96
C PRO A 243 5.74 12.36 -11.55
N GLU A 244 6.70 11.48 -11.35
CA GLU A 244 8.02 11.60 -11.96
C GLU A 244 8.00 10.96 -13.35
N PRO A 245 8.83 11.44 -14.29
CA PRO A 245 8.99 10.77 -15.58
C PRO A 245 9.40 9.31 -15.38
N PRO A 246 9.11 8.42 -16.36
CA PRO A 246 9.54 7.02 -16.29
C PRO A 246 11.02 6.92 -15.92
N HIS A 247 11.39 5.87 -15.21
CA HIS A 247 12.73 5.67 -14.60
C HIS A 247 13.95 5.96 -15.49
N GLU A 248 13.78 6.00 -16.79
CA GLU A 248 14.85 6.27 -17.77
C GLU A 248 15.31 7.74 -17.82
N ALA A 249 14.49 8.68 -17.33
CA ALA A 249 14.76 10.12 -17.42
C ALA A 249 15.24 10.76 -16.10
N LEU A 250 15.38 9.97 -15.03
CA LEU A 250 15.88 10.46 -13.75
C LEU A 250 17.42 10.53 -13.82
N SER A 251 17.94 11.65 -14.33
CA SER A 251 19.35 12.01 -14.16
C SER A 251 19.68 12.10 -12.66
N ALA A 252 20.90 11.72 -12.30
CA ALA A 252 21.43 11.73 -10.92
C ALA A 252 21.37 13.11 -10.23
N GLU A 253 21.02 14.16 -10.97
CA GLU A 253 21.03 15.56 -10.54
C GLU A 253 19.87 15.99 -9.62
N ILE A 254 18.80 15.18 -9.49
CA ILE A 254 17.60 15.61 -8.74
C ILE A 254 17.66 15.23 -7.25
N TYR A 255 18.52 14.28 -6.87
CA TYR A 255 18.69 13.89 -5.47
C TYR A 255 20.17 13.95 -5.09
N PRO A 256 20.54 14.63 -4.00
CA PRO A 256 21.89 14.55 -3.50
C PRO A 256 22.24 13.07 -3.26
N GLU A 257 23.41 12.64 -3.72
CA GLU A 257 23.90 11.32 -3.39
C GLU A 257 23.89 11.16 -1.87
N PRO A 258 23.34 10.07 -1.32
CA PRO A 258 23.46 9.79 0.09
C PRO A 258 24.96 9.79 0.44
N VAL A 259 25.36 10.65 1.37
CA VAL A 259 26.75 10.71 1.80
C VAL A 259 27.11 9.32 2.34
N PRO A 260 28.07 8.61 1.78
CA PRO A 260 28.51 7.35 2.32
C PRO A 260 28.95 7.59 3.77
N VAL A 261 28.32 6.96 4.74
CA VAL A 261 28.86 6.93 6.09
C VAL A 261 30.19 6.22 5.97
N GLU A 262 31.29 6.95 6.19
CA GLU A 262 32.60 6.35 6.25
C GLU A 262 32.54 5.19 7.25
N GLN A 263 32.77 3.96 6.77
CA GLN A 263 32.61 2.73 7.54
C GLN A 263 33.76 2.55 8.55
N ASN A 264 34.17 3.63 9.20
CA ASN A 264 35.34 3.71 10.06
C ASN A 264 35.16 2.88 11.33
N GLY A 265 35.44 1.58 11.22
CA GLY A 265 35.77 0.74 12.38
C GLY A 265 34.62 0.47 13.40
N LEU A 266 33.39 0.93 13.17
CA LEU A 266 32.28 0.69 14.08
C LEU A 266 31.81 -0.78 13.99
N LYS A 267 31.84 -1.46 15.14
CA LYS A 267 31.28 -2.82 15.23
C LYS A 267 29.78 -2.79 14.92
N PRO A 268 29.25 -3.81 14.19
CA PRO A 268 27.83 -3.92 13.93
C PRO A 268 26.98 -3.90 15.23
N LEU A 269 25.79 -3.37 15.18
CA LEU A 269 24.77 -3.54 16.22
C LEU A 269 24.27 -4.98 16.24
N VAL A 270 24.00 -5.51 15.06
CA VAL A 270 23.56 -6.88 14.82
C VAL A 270 24.18 -7.42 13.54
N GLU A 271 24.53 -8.70 13.56
CA GLU A 271 25.09 -9.43 12.43
C GLU A 271 24.36 -10.77 12.28
N MET A 272 23.99 -11.09 11.05
CA MET A 272 23.46 -12.38 10.63
C MET A 272 24.54 -13.07 9.79
N SER A 273 24.90 -14.30 10.14
CA SER A 273 25.98 -15.06 9.49
C SER A 273 25.47 -16.44 9.07
N GLY A 274 25.49 -16.72 7.76
CA GLY A 274 25.10 -18.00 7.17
C GLY A 274 23.67 -18.40 7.51
N VAL A 275 22.74 -17.44 7.61
CA VAL A 275 21.38 -17.69 8.11
C VAL A 275 20.52 -18.37 7.07
N GLU A 276 19.94 -19.52 7.45
CA GLU A 276 18.83 -20.18 6.76
C GLU A 276 17.57 -20.08 7.59
N ALA A 277 16.46 -19.68 6.98
CA ALA A 277 15.18 -19.57 7.67
C ALA A 277 13.99 -19.62 6.70
N GLY A 278 12.85 -20.10 7.21
CA GLY A 278 11.58 -20.20 6.50
C GLY A 278 10.47 -20.64 7.42
N TYR A 279 9.25 -20.79 6.86
CA TYR A 279 8.06 -21.20 7.62
C TYR A 279 7.66 -22.67 7.42
N GLY A 280 8.45 -23.43 6.68
CA GLY A 280 8.22 -24.85 6.38
C GLY A 280 9.52 -25.61 6.21
N SER A 281 9.47 -26.73 5.47
CA SER A 281 10.64 -27.56 5.17
C SER A 281 11.64 -26.88 4.24
N GLU A 282 11.20 -25.99 3.36
CA GLU A 282 12.08 -25.26 2.46
C GLU A 282 12.41 -23.89 3.02
N PRO A 283 13.70 -23.52 3.13
CA PRO A 283 14.10 -22.21 3.59
C PRO A 283 13.83 -21.14 2.53
N VAL A 284 13.26 -20.02 2.99
CA VAL A 284 13.06 -18.81 2.18
C VAL A 284 14.37 -18.02 2.08
N LEU A 285 15.15 -17.99 3.17
CA LEU A 285 16.48 -17.37 3.22
C LEU A 285 17.53 -18.46 3.20
N ARG A 286 18.61 -18.25 2.40
CA ARG A 286 19.65 -19.26 2.16
C ARG A 286 21.02 -18.60 2.27
N ASP A 287 21.83 -19.04 3.25
CA ASP A 287 23.18 -18.51 3.49
C ASP A 287 23.20 -16.97 3.54
N LEU A 288 22.23 -16.40 4.27
CA LEU A 288 22.05 -14.96 4.34
C LEU A 288 23.06 -14.34 5.29
N ASN A 289 23.81 -13.35 4.76
CA ASN A 289 24.78 -12.57 5.52
C ASN A 289 24.38 -11.09 5.47
N LEU A 290 24.16 -10.49 6.66
CA LEU A 290 23.71 -9.11 6.79
C LEU A 290 24.25 -8.52 8.10
N ALA A 291 24.72 -7.28 8.05
CA ALA A 291 25.09 -6.53 9.25
C ALA A 291 24.47 -5.14 9.20
N VAL A 292 23.98 -4.66 10.36
CA VAL A 292 23.50 -3.28 10.53
C VAL A 292 24.37 -2.59 11.57
N ARG A 293 24.89 -1.40 11.25
CA ARG A 293 25.77 -0.62 12.10
C ARG A 293 25.04 0.49 12.86
N PRO A 294 25.62 1.03 13.93
CA PRO A 294 25.08 2.24 14.59
C PRO A 294 24.93 3.38 13.59
N GLN A 295 23.90 4.18 13.75
CA GLN A 295 23.62 5.39 12.94
C GLN A 295 23.41 5.13 11.44
N GLU A 296 23.29 3.88 11.02
CA GLU A 296 23.10 3.53 9.63
C GLU A 296 21.61 3.56 9.23
N PHE A 297 21.29 4.21 8.12
CA PHE A 297 19.99 4.11 7.48
C PHE A 297 20.09 3.16 6.29
N VAL A 298 19.67 1.92 6.49
CA VAL A 298 19.75 0.84 5.49
C VAL A 298 18.37 0.60 4.91
N ALA A 299 18.28 0.47 3.59
CA ALA A 299 17.09 -0.06 2.92
C ALA A 299 17.32 -1.51 2.48
N LEU A 300 16.34 -2.38 2.79
CA LEU A 300 16.25 -3.75 2.27
C LEU A 300 15.14 -3.80 1.21
N VAL A 301 15.52 -4.00 -0.04
CA VAL A 301 14.62 -4.07 -1.19
C VAL A 301 14.58 -5.47 -1.78
N GLY A 302 13.54 -5.79 -2.54
CA GLY A 302 13.38 -7.08 -3.23
C GLY A 302 11.92 -7.30 -3.62
N ASP A 303 11.67 -8.29 -4.48
CA ASP A 303 10.32 -8.65 -4.91
C ASP A 303 9.46 -9.17 -3.74
N ASN A 304 8.13 -9.18 -3.90
CA ASN A 304 7.25 -9.79 -2.92
C ASN A 304 7.56 -11.30 -2.81
N GLY A 305 7.58 -11.81 -1.58
CA GLY A 305 7.95 -13.20 -1.32
C GLY A 305 9.46 -13.47 -1.23
N ALA A 306 10.35 -12.51 -1.51
CA ALA A 306 11.80 -12.70 -1.42
C ALA A 306 12.33 -12.99 0.00
N GLY A 307 11.50 -12.78 1.05
CA GLY A 307 11.90 -13.05 2.44
C GLY A 307 12.21 -11.79 3.27
N LYS A 308 11.88 -10.58 2.81
CA LYS A 308 12.16 -9.32 3.52
C LYS A 308 11.57 -9.30 4.94
N THR A 309 10.29 -9.64 5.08
CA THR A 309 9.61 -9.77 6.39
C THR A 309 10.22 -10.89 7.24
N THR A 310 10.75 -11.95 6.62
CA THR A 310 11.47 -13.02 7.32
C THR A 310 12.76 -12.49 7.97
N VAL A 311 13.52 -11.67 7.27
CA VAL A 311 14.69 -10.96 7.82
C VAL A 311 14.28 -10.08 9.01
N ALA A 312 13.20 -9.27 8.87
CA ALA A 312 12.71 -8.45 9.95
C ALA A 312 12.35 -9.26 11.21
N ARG A 313 11.64 -10.37 11.03
CA ARG A 313 11.23 -11.26 12.14
C ARG A 313 12.40 -11.96 12.81
N LEU A 314 13.43 -12.35 12.07
CA LEU A 314 14.68 -12.91 12.61
C LEU A 314 15.41 -11.88 13.49
N LEU A 315 15.60 -10.66 12.97
CA LEU A 315 16.23 -9.57 13.71
C LEU A 315 15.41 -9.18 14.95
N ALA A 316 14.09 -9.20 14.85
CA ALA A 316 13.18 -8.95 15.98
C ALA A 316 13.05 -10.13 16.95
N GLY A 317 13.72 -11.26 16.70
CA GLY A 317 13.65 -12.46 17.55
C GLY A 317 12.29 -13.16 17.54
N LEU A 318 11.41 -12.82 16.59
CA LEU A 318 10.10 -13.43 16.40
C LEU A 318 10.16 -14.74 15.59
N LEU A 319 11.28 -14.99 14.94
CA LEU A 319 11.61 -16.21 14.22
C LEU A 319 13.02 -16.64 14.61
N LYS A 320 13.22 -17.94 14.77
CA LYS A 320 14.56 -18.51 14.99
C LYS A 320 15.14 -18.98 13.68
N PRO A 321 16.45 -18.80 13.43
CA PRO A 321 17.06 -19.36 12.24
C PRO A 321 17.08 -20.90 12.32
N GLN A 322 16.97 -21.55 11.16
CA GLN A 322 17.13 -23.01 11.03
C GLN A 322 18.62 -23.39 11.04
N GLN A 323 19.47 -22.53 10.42
CA GLN A 323 20.92 -22.60 10.44
C GLN A 323 21.51 -21.19 10.53
N GLY A 324 22.79 -21.10 10.93
CA GLY A 324 23.48 -19.82 11.10
C GLY A 324 23.15 -19.14 12.43
N ASP A 325 23.56 -17.90 12.59
CA ASP A 325 23.41 -17.13 13.84
C ASP A 325 22.98 -15.67 13.60
N VAL A 326 22.30 -15.11 14.61
CA VAL A 326 21.94 -13.70 14.70
C VAL A 326 22.56 -13.12 15.96
N ALA A 327 23.72 -12.51 15.82
CA ALA A 327 24.53 -12.01 16.92
C ALA A 327 24.31 -10.50 17.15
N TRP A 328 23.93 -10.12 18.37
CA TRP A 328 23.87 -8.72 18.81
C TRP A 328 25.18 -8.31 19.46
N ASN A 329 25.55 -7.04 19.27
CA ASN A 329 26.71 -6.42 19.93
C ASN A 329 26.66 -6.68 21.45
N GLU A 330 27.82 -6.85 22.09
CA GLU A 330 27.97 -7.16 23.51
C GLU A 330 27.19 -6.19 24.43
N ASN A 331 27.23 -4.88 24.09
CA ASN A 331 26.54 -3.85 24.85
C ASN A 331 25.00 -3.99 24.81
N LEU A 332 24.47 -4.54 23.70
CA LEU A 332 23.04 -4.77 23.51
C LEU A 332 22.60 -6.17 23.97
N ARG A 333 23.53 -7.14 24.06
CA ARG A 333 23.19 -8.54 24.31
C ARG A 333 22.38 -8.74 25.58
N ARG A 334 22.61 -7.91 26.60
CA ARG A 334 21.90 -7.98 27.92
C ARG A 334 20.62 -7.18 27.99
N LEU A 335 20.33 -6.31 27.01
CA LEU A 335 19.11 -5.54 26.99
C LEU A 335 17.90 -6.42 26.65
N PRO A 336 16.71 -6.09 27.15
CA PRO A 336 15.48 -6.74 26.71
C PRO A 336 15.24 -6.48 25.22
N LEU A 337 14.52 -7.39 24.57
CA LEU A 337 14.36 -7.38 23.11
C LEU A 337 13.81 -6.05 22.58
N GLY A 338 12.75 -5.50 23.22
CA GLY A 338 12.15 -4.22 22.83
C GLY A 338 13.09 -3.01 22.91
N ARG A 339 14.22 -3.12 23.68
CA ARG A 339 15.28 -2.11 23.71
C ARG A 339 16.39 -2.35 22.69
N LYS A 340 16.50 -3.59 22.17
CA LYS A 340 17.44 -3.90 21.08
C LYS A 340 16.85 -3.49 19.73
N VAL A 341 15.58 -3.85 19.52
CA VAL A 341 14.93 -3.72 18.23
C VAL A 341 13.45 -3.36 18.41
N GLY A 342 13.03 -2.37 17.64
CA GLY A 342 11.63 -2.04 17.43
C GLY A 342 11.24 -2.43 16.01
N LEU A 343 10.16 -3.18 15.86
CA LEU A 343 9.64 -3.61 14.56
C LEU A 343 8.25 -3.03 14.33
N LEU A 344 8.13 -2.19 13.30
CA LEU A 344 6.84 -1.78 12.77
C LEU A 344 6.37 -2.81 11.73
N PHE A 345 5.24 -3.47 12.01
CA PHE A 345 4.65 -4.45 11.10
C PHE A 345 3.98 -3.77 9.90
N GLN A 346 3.94 -4.48 8.78
CA GLN A 346 3.24 -4.06 7.58
C GLN A 346 1.77 -3.74 7.85
N ASN A 347 1.08 -4.55 8.66
CA ASN A 347 -0.28 -4.28 9.12
C ASN A 347 -0.25 -3.78 10.57
N PRO A 348 -0.54 -2.49 10.84
CA PRO A 348 -0.49 -1.92 12.19
C PRO A 348 -1.48 -2.57 13.16
N LEU A 349 -2.62 -3.10 12.67
CA LEU A 349 -3.62 -3.78 13.52
C LEU A 349 -3.09 -5.03 14.22
N GLN A 350 -2.01 -5.62 13.73
CA GLN A 350 -1.35 -6.76 14.40
C GLN A 350 -0.55 -6.35 15.64
N GLN A 351 -0.40 -5.05 15.87
CA GLN A 351 0.46 -4.47 16.90
C GLN A 351 -0.32 -3.65 17.93
N LEU A 352 -1.53 -3.21 17.58
CA LEU A 352 -2.38 -2.37 18.43
C LEU A 352 -3.34 -3.21 19.25
N PHE A 353 -3.49 -2.88 20.55
CA PHE A 353 -4.34 -3.65 21.46
C PHE A 353 -4.91 -2.85 22.65
N CYS A 354 -4.50 -1.59 22.87
CA CYS A 354 -5.03 -0.75 23.94
C CYS A 354 -6.30 -0.01 23.52
N ASP A 355 -7.03 0.54 24.50
CA ASP A 355 -8.27 1.26 24.29
C ASP A 355 -8.07 2.69 23.81
N THR A 356 -6.94 3.31 24.16
CA THR A 356 -6.60 4.67 23.75
C THR A 356 -5.20 4.75 23.12
N VAL A 357 -4.99 5.76 22.26
CA VAL A 357 -3.67 6.06 21.68
C VAL A 357 -2.63 6.30 22.76
N GLU A 358 -2.98 7.03 23.84
CA GLU A 358 -2.07 7.31 24.94
C GLU A 358 -1.61 6.05 25.66
N GLU A 359 -2.54 5.16 25.99
CA GLU A 359 -2.23 3.88 26.60
C GLU A 359 -1.36 3.02 25.70
N GLU A 360 -1.64 2.99 24.40
CA GLU A 360 -0.87 2.23 23.42
C GLU A 360 0.60 2.69 23.38
N VAL A 361 0.84 4.01 23.36
CA VAL A 361 2.19 4.58 23.33
C VAL A 361 2.89 4.41 24.69
N ALA A 362 2.16 4.47 25.80
CA ALA A 362 2.70 4.32 27.15
C ALA A 362 2.98 2.87 27.54
N PHE A 363 2.31 1.91 26.91
CA PHE A 363 2.33 0.50 27.31
C PHE A 363 3.74 -0.10 27.45
N GLY A 364 4.57 0.09 26.44
CA GLY A 364 5.96 -0.39 26.48
C GLY A 364 6.77 0.26 27.61
N PRO A 365 6.88 1.60 27.67
CA PRO A 365 7.56 2.30 28.75
C PRO A 365 7.07 1.92 30.16
N ASP A 366 5.75 1.76 30.35
CA ASP A 366 5.20 1.36 31.66
C ASP A 366 5.68 -0.03 32.08
N ASN A 367 5.67 -1.00 31.17
CA ASN A 367 6.13 -2.36 31.45
C ASN A 367 7.63 -2.47 31.73
N PHE A 368 8.43 -1.55 31.20
CA PHE A 368 9.88 -1.52 31.45
C PHE A 368 10.30 -0.54 32.53
N GLY A 369 9.35 0.13 33.20
CA GLY A 369 9.64 1.15 34.20
C GLY A 369 10.39 2.38 33.65
N LEU A 370 10.14 2.70 32.37
CA LEU A 370 10.81 3.77 31.62
C LEU A 370 9.89 4.97 31.35
N ARG A 371 8.69 4.98 31.93
CA ARG A 371 7.73 6.06 31.70
C ARG A 371 8.30 7.42 32.08
N SER A 372 8.21 8.35 31.15
CA SER A 372 8.50 9.76 31.33
C SER A 372 7.44 10.55 30.59
N ASP A 373 6.66 11.36 31.32
CA ASP A 373 5.54 12.10 30.73
C ASP A 373 6.01 13.11 29.67
N GLY A 374 7.12 13.79 29.90
CA GLY A 374 7.69 14.72 28.92
C GLY A 374 8.12 14.04 27.61
N ARG A 375 8.58 12.79 27.70
CA ARG A 375 8.95 12.00 26.52
C ARG A 375 7.72 11.50 25.78
N LEU A 376 6.74 10.97 26.49
CA LEU A 376 5.47 10.52 25.91
C LEU A 376 4.81 11.67 25.13
N GLU A 377 4.77 12.86 25.71
CA GLU A 377 4.26 14.08 25.09
C GLU A 377 4.99 14.41 23.79
N THR A 378 6.33 14.36 23.83
CA THR A 378 7.17 14.62 22.65
C THR A 378 6.87 13.65 21.52
N ILE A 379 6.78 12.33 21.81
CA ILE A 379 6.55 11.30 20.80
C ILE A 379 5.15 11.43 20.21
N ILE A 380 4.12 11.62 21.03
CA ILE A 380 2.74 11.82 20.59
C ILE A 380 2.64 13.08 19.71
N GLY A 381 3.31 14.17 20.11
CA GLY A 381 3.35 15.41 19.33
C GLY A 381 4.00 15.25 17.97
N VAL A 382 5.19 14.65 17.93
CA VAL A 382 5.93 14.42 16.67
C VAL A 382 5.20 13.47 15.73
N ALA A 383 4.55 12.44 16.27
CA ALA A 383 3.72 11.53 15.49
C ALA A 383 2.40 12.19 14.97
N GLY A 384 2.12 13.44 15.40
CA GLY A 384 0.89 14.16 15.02
C GLY A 384 -0.36 13.47 15.56
N LEU A 385 -0.29 12.99 16.81
CA LEU A 385 -1.36 12.22 17.48
C LEU A 385 -2.02 12.98 18.63
N SER A 386 -1.63 14.22 18.90
CA SER A 386 -2.10 15.00 20.07
C SER A 386 -3.63 15.09 20.14
N GLU A 387 -4.29 15.39 19.03
CA GLU A 387 -5.76 15.48 18.92
C GLU A 387 -6.47 14.12 19.00
N LEU A 388 -5.71 13.02 18.84
CA LEU A 388 -6.23 11.65 18.79
C LEU A 388 -5.96 10.87 20.09
N ARG A 389 -5.33 11.50 21.07
CA ARG A 389 -4.77 10.90 22.27
C ARG A 389 -5.73 9.98 23.02
N GLN A 390 -6.99 10.40 23.15
CA GLN A 390 -8.05 9.67 23.85
C GLN A 390 -8.93 8.82 22.92
N ARG A 391 -8.57 8.75 21.63
CA ARG A 391 -9.32 7.93 20.67
C ARG A 391 -8.87 6.47 20.72
N ASN A 392 -9.82 5.58 20.43
CA ASN A 392 -9.52 4.18 20.26
C ASN A 392 -8.70 3.97 18.97
N PRO A 393 -7.52 3.30 19.03
CA PRO A 393 -6.67 3.07 17.86
C PRO A 393 -7.39 2.36 16.71
N PHE A 394 -8.32 1.43 17.01
CA PHE A 394 -9.06 0.69 15.99
C PHE A 394 -10.09 1.54 15.22
N ALA A 395 -10.47 2.69 15.76
CA ALA A 395 -11.35 3.64 15.11
C ALA A 395 -10.63 4.66 14.21
N LEU A 396 -9.30 4.58 14.14
CA LEU A 396 -8.45 5.48 13.36
C LEU A 396 -8.29 4.98 11.91
N SER A 397 -7.91 5.89 11.00
CA SER A 397 -7.49 5.51 9.65
C SER A 397 -6.20 4.66 9.68
N VAL A 398 -5.95 3.86 8.64
CA VAL A 398 -4.76 2.99 8.55
C VAL A 398 -3.47 3.79 8.74
N GLY A 399 -3.35 4.98 8.12
CA GLY A 399 -2.17 5.85 8.30
C GLY A 399 -2.05 6.41 9.72
N GLN A 400 -3.16 6.68 10.43
CA GLN A 400 -3.13 7.08 11.83
C GLN A 400 -2.73 5.90 12.73
N GLN A 401 -3.27 4.71 12.49
CA GLN A 401 -2.90 3.47 13.18
C GLN A 401 -1.40 3.17 13.05
N GLN A 402 -0.85 3.37 11.86
CA GLN A 402 0.58 3.16 11.61
C GLN A 402 1.46 4.17 12.40
N ARG A 403 1.01 5.43 12.51
CA ARG A 403 1.69 6.43 13.35
C ARG A 403 1.60 6.10 14.84
N VAL A 404 0.48 5.54 15.31
CA VAL A 404 0.35 5.07 16.70
C VAL A 404 1.32 3.90 16.95
N ALA A 405 1.34 2.89 16.08
CA ALA A 405 2.26 1.76 16.19
C ALA A 405 3.73 2.19 16.14
N LEU A 406 4.09 3.15 15.30
CA LEU A 406 5.44 3.72 15.28
C LEU A 406 5.78 4.46 16.58
N ALA A 407 4.85 5.27 17.09
CA ALA A 407 5.03 6.00 18.35
C ALA A 407 5.24 5.05 19.54
N SER A 408 4.47 3.95 19.63
CA SER A 408 4.62 2.95 20.70
C SER A 408 5.98 2.26 20.68
N ILE A 409 6.52 2.00 19.49
CA ILE A 409 7.86 1.41 19.34
C ILE A 409 8.94 2.43 19.75
N LEU A 410 8.85 3.66 19.26
CA LEU A 410 9.82 4.71 19.54
C LEU A 410 9.89 5.10 21.03
N ALA A 411 8.79 4.89 21.74
CA ALA A 411 8.72 5.13 23.18
C ALA A 411 9.69 4.25 24.00
N LEU A 412 10.10 3.10 23.45
CA LEU A 412 11.08 2.18 24.06
C LEU A 412 12.54 2.50 23.74
N GLU A 413 12.85 3.46 22.85
CA GLU A 413 14.21 3.78 22.38
C GLU A 413 15.00 2.55 21.93
N PRO A 414 14.52 1.81 20.93
CA PRO A 414 15.25 0.64 20.44
C PRO A 414 16.58 1.07 19.81
N ALA A 415 17.63 0.24 19.93
CA ALA A 415 18.92 0.50 19.28
C ALA A 415 18.81 0.40 17.75
N LEU A 416 17.95 -0.49 17.24
CA LEU A 416 17.61 -0.65 15.83
C LEU A 416 16.10 -0.51 15.64
N LEU A 417 15.69 0.35 14.72
CA LEU A 417 14.31 0.48 14.27
C LEU A 417 14.15 -0.21 12.92
N ILE A 418 13.24 -1.17 12.83
CA ILE A 418 12.89 -1.86 11.59
C ILE A 418 11.48 -1.43 11.16
N LEU A 419 11.34 -0.99 9.92
CA LEU A 419 10.09 -0.55 9.32
C LEU A 419 9.76 -1.49 8.16
N ASP A 420 8.73 -2.33 8.33
CA ASP A 420 8.29 -3.25 7.27
C ASP A 420 7.14 -2.62 6.47
N GLU A 421 7.44 -2.16 5.25
CA GLU A 421 6.53 -1.50 4.31
C GLU A 421 5.72 -0.33 4.95
N PRO A 422 6.38 0.70 5.49
CA PRO A 422 5.70 1.80 6.20
C PRO A 422 4.87 2.71 5.28
N THR A 423 4.85 2.46 3.98
CA THR A 423 4.18 3.29 2.97
C THR A 423 2.70 2.96 2.79
N MET A 424 2.24 1.83 3.34
CA MET A 424 0.89 1.33 3.12
C MET A 424 -0.18 2.25 3.71
N GLY A 425 -1.18 2.61 2.90
CA GLY A 425 -2.34 3.38 3.34
C GLY A 425 -2.03 4.83 3.75
N GLN A 426 -0.84 5.36 3.42
CA GLN A 426 -0.45 6.74 3.68
C GLN A 426 -0.39 7.57 2.40
N ASP A 427 -0.89 8.81 2.48
CA ASP A 427 -0.59 9.81 1.48
C ASP A 427 0.86 10.30 1.61
N TRP A 428 1.38 10.90 0.53
CA TRP A 428 2.76 11.36 0.49
C TRP A 428 3.09 12.40 1.56
N GLY A 429 2.16 13.30 1.90
CA GLY A 429 2.39 14.33 2.91
C GLY A 429 2.57 13.75 4.31
N SER A 430 1.76 12.74 4.67
CA SER A 430 1.89 12.01 5.93
C SER A 430 3.17 11.17 5.97
N LEU A 431 3.47 10.46 4.89
CA LEU A 431 4.67 9.63 4.75
C LEU A 431 5.94 10.48 4.83
N SER A 432 6.01 11.61 4.10
CA SER A 432 7.19 12.49 4.14
C SER A 432 7.49 12.99 5.55
N ARG A 433 6.48 13.41 6.32
CA ARG A 433 6.66 13.84 7.72
C ARG A 433 7.24 12.73 8.60
N VAL A 434 6.77 11.49 8.44
CA VAL A 434 7.31 10.33 9.16
C VAL A 434 8.76 10.08 8.75
N MET A 435 9.07 10.11 7.47
CA MET A 435 10.42 9.86 6.96
C MET A 435 11.40 10.98 7.35
N ASP A 436 10.98 12.22 7.32
CA ASP A 436 11.80 13.36 7.77
C ASP A 436 12.10 13.26 9.28
N PHE A 437 11.11 12.85 10.09
CA PHE A 437 11.32 12.55 11.49
C PHE A 437 12.30 11.39 11.72
N LEU A 438 12.15 10.28 10.99
CA LEU A 438 13.08 9.15 11.05
C LEU A 438 14.51 9.55 10.64
N THR A 439 14.63 10.42 9.65
CA THR A 439 15.93 10.97 9.24
C THR A 439 16.55 11.81 10.35
N SER A 440 15.75 12.61 11.04
CA SER A 440 16.21 13.36 12.23
C SER A 440 16.67 12.41 13.34
N LEU A 441 15.94 11.35 13.63
CA LEU A 441 16.36 10.33 14.61
C LEU A 441 17.67 9.64 14.19
N ASN A 442 17.82 9.33 12.91
CA ASN A 442 19.05 8.74 12.38
C ASN A 442 20.24 9.70 12.56
N GLY A 443 20.05 11.01 12.30
CA GLY A 443 21.05 12.04 12.56
C GLY A 443 21.45 12.15 14.05
N HIS A 444 20.60 11.71 14.97
CA HIS A 444 20.90 11.64 16.41
C HIS A 444 21.41 10.26 16.86
N GLY A 445 21.75 9.39 15.92
CA GLY A 445 22.39 8.11 16.23
C GLY A 445 21.52 6.87 16.14
N GLN A 446 20.24 7.00 15.79
CA GLN A 446 19.32 5.88 15.62
C GLN A 446 19.66 5.06 14.37
N ALA A 447 19.86 3.75 14.51
CA ALA A 447 19.97 2.86 13.36
C ALA A 447 18.58 2.50 12.82
N ILE A 448 18.41 2.51 11.49
CA ILE A 448 17.14 2.26 10.82
C ILE A 448 17.33 1.24 9.70
N LEU A 449 16.47 0.21 9.69
CA LEU A 449 16.32 -0.73 8.58
C LEU A 449 14.93 -0.54 7.96
N LEU A 450 14.90 0.06 6.77
CA LEU A 450 13.68 0.28 6.00
C LEU A 450 13.49 -0.87 5.01
N ILE A 451 12.42 -1.63 5.16
CA ILE A 451 12.00 -2.65 4.20
C ILE A 451 10.91 -2.03 3.34
N THR A 452 11.16 -1.90 2.05
CA THR A 452 10.16 -1.35 1.13
C THR A 452 10.45 -1.73 -0.32
N HIS A 453 9.39 -1.72 -1.13
CA HIS A 453 9.49 -1.77 -2.59
C HIS A 453 9.40 -0.38 -3.24
N ASP A 454 9.26 0.69 -2.45
CA ASP A 454 9.25 2.07 -2.94
C ASP A 454 10.68 2.60 -3.14
N TYR A 455 11.22 2.38 -4.34
CA TYR A 455 12.58 2.81 -4.71
C TYR A 455 12.81 4.33 -4.61
N LYS A 456 11.76 5.14 -4.64
CA LYS A 456 11.87 6.59 -4.51
C LYS A 456 12.18 6.98 -3.07
N LEU A 457 11.55 6.31 -2.09
CA LEU A 457 11.93 6.46 -0.68
C LEU A 457 13.36 5.99 -0.44
N VAL A 458 13.69 4.83 -0.97
CA VAL A 458 15.04 4.26 -0.82
C VAL A 458 16.10 5.23 -1.31
N ARG A 459 15.93 5.81 -2.50
CA ARG A 459 16.88 6.77 -3.08
C ARG A 459 16.98 8.08 -2.30
N ARG A 460 15.90 8.50 -1.67
CA ARG A 460 15.87 9.78 -0.94
C ARG A 460 16.46 9.68 0.46
N TYR A 461 16.31 8.54 1.15
CA TYR A 461 16.57 8.44 2.59
C TYR A 461 17.66 7.42 2.96
N ALA A 462 17.85 6.36 2.17
CA ALA A 462 18.77 5.29 2.54
C ALA A 462 20.23 5.62 2.19
N GLN A 463 21.12 5.40 3.15
CA GLN A 463 22.57 5.54 2.98
C GLN A 463 23.18 4.28 2.33
N ARG A 464 22.60 3.11 2.60
CA ARG A 464 22.99 1.82 2.01
C ARG A 464 21.76 1.04 1.58
N ILE A 465 21.88 0.38 0.42
CA ILE A 465 20.79 -0.41 -0.16
C ILE A 465 21.24 -1.86 -0.20
N LEU A 466 20.38 -2.74 0.30
CA LEU A 466 20.53 -4.18 0.27
C LEU A 466 19.42 -4.77 -0.62
N LEU A 467 19.81 -5.54 -1.62
CA LEU A 467 18.87 -6.28 -2.47
C LEU A 467 18.76 -7.71 -1.96
N LEU A 468 17.54 -8.13 -1.63
CA LEU A 468 17.23 -9.52 -1.31
C LEU A 468 16.65 -10.21 -2.54
N GLU A 469 17.36 -11.18 -3.07
CA GLU A 469 16.99 -11.97 -4.24
C GLU A 469 17.38 -13.44 -4.02
N ASP A 470 16.47 -14.36 -4.32
CA ASP A 470 16.65 -15.81 -4.15
C ASP A 470 17.17 -16.22 -2.76
N GLY A 471 16.70 -15.54 -1.72
CA GLY A 471 17.08 -15.79 -0.33
C GLY A 471 18.44 -15.27 0.09
N LYS A 472 19.15 -14.53 -0.78
CA LYS A 472 20.48 -13.95 -0.52
C LYS A 472 20.46 -12.43 -0.57
N VAL A 473 21.35 -11.80 0.21
CA VAL A 473 21.48 -10.33 0.25
C VAL A 473 22.70 -9.89 -0.54
N PHE A 474 22.50 -8.88 -1.39
CA PHE A 474 23.53 -8.21 -2.16
C PHE A 474 23.59 -6.73 -1.79
N SER A 475 24.77 -6.19 -1.51
CA SER A 475 24.95 -4.76 -1.30
C SER A 475 24.94 -4.03 -2.64
N VAL A 476 24.18 -2.95 -2.72
CA VAL A 476 24.01 -2.12 -3.91
C VAL A 476 24.45 -0.72 -3.60
N ALA A 477 25.41 -0.17 -4.37
CA ALA A 477 25.78 1.23 -4.22
C ALA A 477 24.67 2.14 -4.76
N PRO A 478 24.31 3.24 -4.06
CA PRO A 478 23.43 4.26 -4.59
C PRO A 478 23.98 4.78 -5.93
N GLY A 479 23.14 4.80 -6.97
CA GLY A 479 23.55 5.32 -8.30
C GLY A 479 24.24 4.34 -9.24
N THR A 480 24.67 3.15 -8.82
CA THR A 480 25.32 2.15 -9.68
C THR A 480 24.40 1.02 -10.12
N GLY A 481 24.61 0.58 -11.33
CA GLY A 481 24.12 -0.46 -12.21
C GLY A 481 23.27 -1.67 -11.81
N PRO A 482 23.01 -2.18 -10.62
CA PRO A 482 22.08 -3.29 -10.47
C PRO A 482 20.61 -2.88 -10.67
N PHE A 483 20.23 -1.65 -10.31
CA PHE A 483 18.92 -1.10 -10.71
C PHE A 483 18.77 -1.04 -12.25
N ARG A 484 19.87 -0.80 -12.98
CA ARG A 484 19.93 -0.86 -14.44
C ARG A 484 19.92 -2.30 -14.96
N ARG A 485 20.53 -3.26 -14.25
CA ARG A 485 20.51 -4.68 -14.63
C ARG A 485 19.17 -5.36 -14.36
N LEU A 486 18.53 -5.07 -13.22
CA LEU A 486 17.19 -5.56 -12.91
C LEU A 486 16.16 -5.13 -13.99
N ASN A 487 16.21 -3.90 -14.43
CA ASN A 487 15.34 -3.43 -15.51
C ASN A 487 15.73 -4.09 -16.86
N LYS A 488 17.00 -4.12 -17.25
CA LYS A 488 17.40 -4.70 -18.57
C LYS A 488 17.22 -6.21 -18.68
N GLN A 489 17.42 -6.98 -17.61
CA GLN A 489 17.13 -8.43 -17.65
C GLN A 489 15.62 -8.70 -17.69
N LYS A 490 14.82 -7.91 -16.96
CA LYS A 490 13.37 -8.02 -17.01
C LYS A 490 12.78 -7.53 -18.34
N GLU A 491 13.31 -6.48 -18.95
CA GLU A 491 12.94 -6.03 -20.29
C GLU A 491 13.22 -7.10 -21.37
N ARG A 492 14.35 -7.76 -21.34
CA ARG A 492 14.63 -8.90 -22.25
C ARG A 492 13.70 -10.09 -22.10
N GLN A 493 13.22 -10.37 -20.86
CA GLN A 493 12.20 -11.41 -20.64
C GLN A 493 10.82 -11.00 -21.19
N TYR A 494 10.50 -9.69 -21.22
CA TYR A 494 9.22 -9.20 -21.76
C TYR A 494 9.23 -9.10 -23.28
N GLU A 495 10.36 -8.79 -23.92
CA GLU A 495 10.49 -8.83 -25.38
C GLU A 495 10.36 -10.25 -25.96
N VAL A 496 10.75 -11.27 -25.21
CA VAL A 496 10.60 -12.69 -25.60
C VAL A 496 9.15 -13.20 -25.41
N LEU A 497 8.33 -12.53 -24.59
CA LEU A 497 6.92 -12.91 -24.37
C LEU A 497 5.93 -12.06 -25.21
N SER A 498 6.43 -11.05 -25.94
CA SER A 498 5.64 -10.19 -26.83
C SER A 498 5.96 -10.40 -28.31
N ALA A 499 6.84 -11.33 -28.65
CA ALA A 499 7.10 -11.87 -29.98
C ALA A 499 6.48 -13.26 -30.12
#